data_27e53d45c213775f4d93686baf219f68
#
_entry.id   27e53d45c213775f4d93686baf219f68
#
_cell.length_a   1.000
_cell.length_b   1.000
_cell.length_c   1.000
_cell.angle_alpha   90.00
_cell.angle_beta   90.00
_cell.angle_gamma   90.00
#
_symmetry.space_group_name_H-M   'P 1'
#
loop_
_entity.id
_entity.type
_entity.pdbx_description
1 polymer ?
#
loop_
_entity_poly.entity_id
_entity_poly.type
_entity_poly.pdbx_seq_one_letter_code
_entity_poly.pdbx_strand_id
1 'polypeptide(L)'
;MEHIPQHIVLFPDGNRRWAKQKGIASLEGHMQGYKNLLDFSEWCKNRGVKVLTAFGFSTENWNRSPDEVDYLMKLLEKCLVDNLEKYNKEGTKVRVIGQRDRLPESLKEAIKTVEESTKNNSDLFLNLAISYGGRWDILQAVKKIIEEKIPADKIDEKLFETYLSTAELPTPDFIIRAGGEKRLSNFVLWQAAYSELYFSPKLWPDFTEQDLDEALKEFDNRHRRFGK
;
A
#
# COMPACT_ATOMS: atom_id res chain seq x y z
N MET A 1 -21.30 11.97 3.61
CA MET A 1 -20.99 10.84 2.72
C MET A 1 -21.74 9.64 3.25
N GLU A 2 -22.55 9.00 2.42
CA GLU A 2 -23.33 7.81 2.81
C GLU A 2 -22.50 6.53 2.65
N HIS A 3 -21.56 6.53 1.71
CA HIS A 3 -20.71 5.38 1.41
C HIS A 3 -19.23 5.74 1.55
N ILE A 4 -18.56 5.10 2.51
CA ILE A 4 -17.11 5.20 2.73
C ILE A 4 -16.46 3.89 2.30
N PRO A 5 -15.35 3.91 1.52
CA PRO A 5 -14.64 2.68 1.17
C PRO A 5 -14.08 2.02 2.44
N GLN A 6 -14.26 0.71 2.56
CA GLN A 6 -13.68 -0.05 3.65
C GLN A 6 -12.16 -0.20 3.48
N HIS A 7 -11.71 -0.41 2.24
CA HIS A 7 -10.31 -0.60 1.90
C HIS A 7 -9.87 0.34 0.78
N ILE A 8 -8.91 1.20 1.09
CA ILE A 8 -8.24 2.08 0.12
C ILE A 8 -6.86 1.53 -0.23
N VAL A 9 -6.56 1.47 -1.53
CA VAL A 9 -5.20 1.26 -2.05
C VAL A 9 -4.63 2.60 -2.50
N LEU A 10 -3.43 2.91 -2.04
CA LEU A 10 -2.75 4.18 -2.30
C LEU A 10 -1.48 3.98 -3.13
N PHE A 11 -1.38 4.76 -4.22
CA PHE A 11 -0.13 4.99 -4.95
C PHE A 11 0.42 6.38 -4.60
N PRO A 12 1.41 6.47 -3.69
CA PRO A 12 2.04 7.74 -3.29
C PRO A 12 3.09 8.18 -4.34
N ASP A 13 2.61 8.49 -5.56
CA ASP A 13 3.50 8.78 -6.71
C ASP A 13 3.84 10.27 -6.81
N GLY A 14 5.05 10.53 -7.30
CA GLY A 14 5.51 11.89 -7.60
C GLY A 14 6.59 12.45 -6.69
N ASN A 15 7.08 11.73 -5.68
CA ASN A 15 8.09 12.21 -4.72
C ASN A 15 9.34 12.79 -5.40
N ARG A 16 9.89 12.11 -6.41
CA ARG A 16 11.08 12.57 -7.16
C ARG A 16 10.79 13.81 -8.00
N ARG A 17 9.63 13.85 -8.66
CA ARG A 17 9.19 15.01 -9.48
C ARG A 17 9.00 16.23 -8.60
N TRP A 18 8.40 16.06 -7.43
CA TRP A 18 8.20 17.10 -6.44
C TRP A 18 9.53 17.67 -5.96
N ALA A 19 10.49 16.84 -5.56
CA ALA A 19 11.82 17.27 -5.16
C ALA A 19 12.52 18.05 -6.27
N LYS A 20 12.45 17.58 -7.53
CA LYS A 20 12.98 18.28 -8.69
C LYS A 20 12.35 19.66 -8.88
N GLN A 21 11.02 19.79 -8.73
CA GLN A 21 10.32 21.09 -8.83
C GLN A 21 10.74 22.06 -7.72
N LYS A 22 11.08 21.56 -6.53
CA LYS A 22 11.55 22.36 -5.39
C LYS A 22 13.07 22.63 -5.42
N GLY A 23 13.80 22.04 -6.36
CA GLY A 23 15.27 22.20 -6.42
C GLY A 23 16.02 21.51 -5.28
N ILE A 24 15.44 20.48 -4.66
CA ILE A 24 16.02 19.72 -3.54
C ILE A 24 16.35 18.29 -3.94
N ALA A 25 17.08 17.57 -3.07
CA ALA A 25 17.46 16.20 -3.33
C ALA A 25 16.22 15.26 -3.44
N SER A 26 16.27 14.29 -4.34
CA SER A 26 15.20 13.28 -4.55
C SER A 26 14.84 12.57 -3.25
N LEU A 27 15.81 12.36 -2.38
CA LEU A 27 15.68 11.69 -1.10
C LEU A 27 14.79 12.46 -0.12
N GLU A 28 14.85 13.81 -0.15
CA GLU A 28 13.98 14.67 0.66
C GLU A 28 12.51 14.56 0.22
N GLY A 29 12.27 14.38 -1.10
CA GLY A 29 10.94 14.12 -1.61
C GLY A 29 10.36 12.80 -1.08
N HIS A 30 11.17 11.75 -0.96
CA HIS A 30 10.74 10.48 -0.38
C HIS A 30 10.43 10.61 1.12
N MET A 31 11.26 11.36 1.86
CA MET A 31 11.01 11.64 3.29
C MET A 31 9.69 12.40 3.48
N GLN A 32 9.46 13.45 2.66
CA GLN A 32 8.21 14.20 2.72
C GLN A 32 6.99 13.33 2.35
N GLY A 33 7.12 12.49 1.31
CA GLY A 33 6.06 11.56 0.92
C GLY A 33 5.74 10.54 2.00
N TYR A 34 6.74 10.13 2.78
CA TYR A 34 6.50 9.26 3.92
C TYR A 34 5.73 9.98 5.05
N LYS A 35 6.14 11.19 5.42
CA LYS A 35 5.40 12.00 6.41
C LYS A 35 3.94 12.13 6.01
N ASN A 36 3.71 12.43 4.73
CA ASN A 36 2.36 12.53 4.19
C ASN A 36 1.57 11.22 4.25
N LEU A 37 2.24 10.05 4.17
CA LEU A 37 1.58 8.76 4.34
C LEU A 37 1.07 8.55 5.77
N LEU A 38 1.81 9.01 6.78
CA LEU A 38 1.36 8.96 8.17
C LEU A 38 0.12 9.82 8.39
N ASP A 39 0.15 11.06 7.88
CA ASP A 39 -0.98 11.97 7.98
C ASP A 39 -2.20 11.41 7.21
N PHE A 40 -1.99 10.89 6.00
CA PHE A 40 -3.03 10.25 5.19
C PHE A 40 -3.65 9.03 5.90
N SER A 41 -2.85 8.24 6.61
CA SER A 41 -3.35 7.10 7.40
C SER A 41 -4.30 7.57 8.50
N GLU A 42 -3.95 8.67 9.18
CA GLU A 42 -4.79 9.29 10.20
C GLU A 42 -6.07 9.88 9.58
N TRP A 43 -5.99 10.57 8.44
CA TRP A 43 -7.16 11.09 7.74
C TRP A 43 -8.11 9.97 7.30
N CYS A 44 -7.59 8.86 6.79
CA CYS A 44 -8.37 7.68 6.43
C CYS A 44 -9.10 7.11 7.65
N LYS A 45 -8.38 6.89 8.75
CA LYS A 45 -8.96 6.39 10.00
C LYS A 45 -10.10 7.29 10.51
N ASN A 46 -9.89 8.60 10.55
CA ASN A 46 -10.87 9.58 11.02
C ASN A 46 -12.15 9.61 10.17
N ARG A 47 -12.08 9.12 8.93
CA ARG A 47 -13.23 8.99 8.01
C ARG A 47 -13.86 7.60 8.01
N GLY A 48 -13.38 6.70 8.86
CA GLY A 48 -13.95 5.37 9.01
C GLY A 48 -13.41 4.31 8.06
N VAL A 49 -12.39 4.62 7.24
CA VAL A 49 -11.65 3.62 6.45
C VAL A 49 -11.00 2.62 7.40
N LYS A 50 -11.13 1.32 7.09
CA LYS A 50 -10.63 0.25 7.96
C LYS A 50 -9.30 -0.32 7.49
N VAL A 51 -9.03 -0.29 6.19
CA VAL A 51 -7.83 -0.86 5.61
C VAL A 51 -7.21 0.15 4.64
N LEU A 52 -5.92 0.38 4.79
CA LEU A 52 -5.10 1.16 3.87
C LEU A 52 -3.95 0.30 3.38
N THR A 53 -3.84 0.08 2.06
CA THR A 53 -2.69 -0.60 1.46
C THR A 53 -1.90 0.41 0.64
N ALA A 54 -0.67 0.73 1.06
CA ALA A 54 0.17 1.72 0.42
C ALA A 54 1.36 1.10 -0.33
N PHE A 55 1.63 1.59 -1.55
CA PHE A 55 2.77 1.15 -2.36
C PHE A 55 4.04 1.84 -1.91
N GLY A 56 4.83 1.17 -1.06
CA GLY A 56 6.09 1.68 -0.52
C GLY A 56 7.28 1.47 -1.46
N PHE A 57 7.47 0.22 -1.97
CA PHE A 57 8.58 -0.14 -2.86
C PHE A 57 8.17 -1.29 -3.78
N SER A 58 8.24 -1.07 -5.10
CA SER A 58 7.87 -2.10 -6.08
C SER A 58 9.04 -3.03 -6.43
N THR A 59 8.73 -4.20 -7.00
CA THR A 59 9.75 -5.11 -7.57
C THR A 59 10.59 -4.43 -8.65
N GLU A 60 10.04 -3.51 -9.41
CA GLU A 60 10.76 -2.77 -10.45
C GLU A 60 11.72 -1.71 -9.88
N ASN A 61 11.48 -1.25 -8.65
CA ASN A 61 12.34 -0.24 -8.02
C ASN A 61 13.74 -0.77 -7.67
N TRP A 62 13.93 -2.10 -7.64
CA TRP A 62 15.26 -2.70 -7.52
C TRP A 62 16.21 -2.37 -8.69
N ASN A 63 15.68 -1.89 -9.82
CA ASN A 63 16.46 -1.44 -10.98
C ASN A 63 16.94 0.03 -10.85
N ARG A 64 16.66 0.71 -9.75
CA ARG A 64 17.19 2.05 -9.45
C ARG A 64 18.67 1.96 -9.09
N SER A 65 19.33 3.13 -8.98
CA SER A 65 20.72 3.16 -8.54
C SER A 65 20.88 2.50 -7.15
N PRO A 66 22.00 1.80 -6.89
CA PRO A 66 22.25 1.17 -5.60
C PRO A 66 22.10 2.14 -4.42
N ASP A 67 22.61 3.37 -4.56
CA ASP A 67 22.51 4.40 -3.52
C ASP A 67 21.06 4.80 -3.21
N GLU A 68 20.20 4.91 -4.24
CA GLU A 68 18.79 5.21 -4.05
C GLU A 68 18.07 4.03 -3.37
N VAL A 69 18.36 2.80 -3.77
CA VAL A 69 17.80 1.60 -3.16
C VAL A 69 18.20 1.50 -1.68
N ASP A 70 19.49 1.64 -1.37
CA ASP A 70 20.00 1.60 0.00
C ASP A 70 19.34 2.66 0.88
N TYR A 71 19.25 3.90 0.37
CA TYR A 71 18.56 4.96 1.09
C TYR A 71 17.09 4.63 1.35
N LEU A 72 16.36 4.12 0.35
CA LEU A 72 14.95 3.77 0.51
C LEU A 72 14.73 2.64 1.52
N MET A 73 15.62 1.63 1.55
CA MET A 73 15.57 0.57 2.55
C MET A 73 15.77 1.13 3.97
N LYS A 74 16.78 1.99 4.16
CA LYS A 74 17.03 2.69 5.44
C LYS A 74 15.87 3.60 5.84
N LEU A 75 15.26 4.30 4.86
CA LEU A 75 14.09 5.14 5.12
C LEU A 75 12.91 4.30 5.59
N LEU A 76 12.61 3.18 4.92
CA LEU A 76 11.52 2.29 5.30
C LEU A 76 11.73 1.71 6.69
N GLU A 77 12.96 1.26 7.03
CA GLU A 77 13.33 0.79 8.36
C GLU A 77 13.09 1.88 9.42
N LYS A 78 13.67 3.06 9.21
CA LYS A 78 13.50 4.21 10.10
C LYS A 78 12.02 4.55 10.29
N CYS A 79 11.26 4.53 9.23
CA CYS A 79 9.84 4.81 9.23
C CYS A 79 9.03 3.84 10.11
N LEU A 80 9.35 2.57 10.06
CA LEU A 80 8.71 1.55 10.89
C LEU A 80 9.07 1.73 12.37
N VAL A 81 10.36 1.90 12.67
CA VAL A 81 10.87 1.98 14.04
C VAL A 81 10.46 3.27 14.74
N ASP A 82 10.67 4.43 14.11
CA ASP A 82 10.41 5.74 14.72
C ASP A 82 8.91 5.98 15.00
N ASN A 83 8.01 5.28 14.33
CA ASN A 83 6.58 5.47 14.49
C ASN A 83 5.87 4.34 15.25
N LEU A 84 6.60 3.41 15.82
CA LEU A 84 6.03 2.27 16.54
C LEU A 84 5.11 2.70 17.70
N GLU A 85 5.53 3.68 18.50
CA GLU A 85 4.71 4.24 19.58
C GLU A 85 3.45 4.92 19.03
N LYS A 86 3.59 5.68 17.93
CA LYS A 86 2.46 6.33 17.25
C LYS A 86 1.44 5.31 16.77
N TYR A 87 1.88 4.23 16.10
CA TYR A 87 1.00 3.17 15.63
C TYR A 87 0.21 2.54 16.77
N ASN A 88 0.86 2.23 17.89
CA ASN A 88 0.19 1.65 19.06
C ASN A 88 -0.79 2.65 19.70
N LYS A 89 -0.39 3.90 19.89
CA LYS A 89 -1.25 4.95 20.44
C LYS A 89 -2.50 5.19 19.58
N GLU A 90 -2.37 5.10 18.27
CA GLU A 90 -3.44 5.33 17.31
C GLU A 90 -4.25 4.07 16.97
N GLY A 91 -3.94 2.94 17.58
CA GLY A 91 -4.61 1.67 17.31
C GLY A 91 -4.40 1.16 15.88
N THR A 92 -3.27 1.56 15.22
CA THR A 92 -2.94 1.15 13.86
C THR A 92 -2.20 -0.20 13.87
N LYS A 93 -2.79 -1.23 13.25
CA LYS A 93 -2.13 -2.50 12.97
C LYS A 93 -1.31 -2.37 11.70
N VAL A 94 0.00 -2.63 11.77
CA VAL A 94 0.90 -2.55 10.62
C VAL A 94 1.26 -3.94 10.12
N ARG A 95 1.24 -4.14 8.81
CA ARG A 95 1.71 -5.34 8.13
C ARG A 95 2.52 -4.96 6.89
N VAL A 96 3.53 -5.76 6.57
CA VAL A 96 4.31 -5.61 5.34
C VAL A 96 4.05 -6.80 4.42
N ILE A 97 3.64 -6.52 3.18
CA ILE A 97 3.44 -7.52 2.12
C ILE A 97 4.50 -7.35 1.03
N GLY A 98 4.90 -8.47 0.41
CA GLY A 98 5.91 -8.49 -0.68
C GLY A 98 7.06 -9.45 -0.41
N GLN A 99 8.08 -9.38 -1.27
CA GLN A 99 9.26 -10.24 -1.20
C GLN A 99 10.18 -9.82 -0.04
N ARG A 100 10.33 -10.69 0.96
CA ARG A 100 11.24 -10.40 2.10
C ARG A 100 12.68 -10.84 1.84
N ASP A 101 12.92 -11.78 0.93
CA ASP A 101 14.25 -12.39 0.72
C ASP A 101 15.33 -11.38 0.31
N ARG A 102 14.95 -10.36 -0.44
CA ARG A 102 15.85 -9.30 -0.93
C ARG A 102 16.05 -8.13 0.05
N LEU A 103 15.27 -8.08 1.13
CA LEU A 103 15.36 -6.99 2.09
C LEU A 103 16.59 -7.14 2.99
N PRO A 104 17.24 -6.03 3.42
CA PRO A 104 18.27 -6.06 4.44
C PRO A 104 17.78 -6.70 5.74
N GLU A 105 18.66 -7.39 6.47
CA GLU A 105 18.28 -8.04 7.73
C GLU A 105 17.73 -7.05 8.76
N SER A 106 18.32 -5.85 8.88
CA SER A 106 17.82 -4.82 9.79
C SER A 106 16.38 -4.42 9.49
N LEU A 107 16.03 -4.27 8.21
CA LEU A 107 14.64 -4.00 7.82
C LEU A 107 13.70 -5.18 8.11
N LYS A 108 14.15 -6.43 7.90
CA LYS A 108 13.36 -7.62 8.25
C LYS A 108 13.04 -7.67 9.75
N GLU A 109 14.03 -7.38 10.61
CA GLU A 109 13.83 -7.32 12.05
C GLU A 109 12.91 -6.17 12.48
N ALA A 110 13.04 -5.00 11.85
CA ALA A 110 12.13 -3.87 12.07
C ALA A 110 10.68 -4.24 11.70
N ILE A 111 10.48 -4.89 10.55
CA ILE A 111 9.17 -5.39 10.11
C ILE A 111 8.59 -6.35 11.16
N LYS A 112 9.35 -7.35 11.58
CA LYS A 112 8.92 -8.34 12.59
C LYS A 112 8.51 -7.65 13.89
N THR A 113 9.32 -6.71 14.36
CA THR A 113 9.07 -5.96 15.60
C THR A 113 7.77 -5.17 15.51
N VAL A 114 7.55 -4.45 14.41
CA VAL A 114 6.36 -3.62 14.23
C VAL A 114 5.10 -4.49 14.07
N GLU A 115 5.16 -5.55 13.25
CA GLU A 115 4.04 -6.48 13.05
C GLU A 115 3.62 -7.12 14.38
N GLU A 116 4.59 -7.60 15.18
CA GLU A 116 4.30 -8.22 16.48
C GLU A 116 3.77 -7.23 17.51
N SER A 117 4.37 -6.04 17.60
CA SER A 117 3.95 -5.00 18.55
C SER A 117 2.55 -4.44 18.27
N THR A 118 2.14 -4.41 16.99
CA THR A 118 0.86 -3.80 16.58
C THR A 118 -0.23 -4.84 16.28
N LYS A 119 0.02 -6.13 16.46
CA LYS A 119 -0.88 -7.22 16.05
C LYS A 119 -2.29 -7.16 16.64
N ASN A 120 -2.42 -6.59 17.84
CA ASN A 120 -3.69 -6.46 18.56
C ASN A 120 -4.41 -5.14 18.30
N ASN A 121 -3.83 -4.23 17.51
CA ASN A 121 -4.47 -2.98 17.13
C ASN A 121 -5.59 -3.23 16.09
N SER A 122 -6.63 -2.41 16.09
CA SER A 122 -7.85 -2.67 15.31
C SER A 122 -8.53 -1.44 14.70
N ASP A 123 -8.01 -0.23 14.92
CA ASP A 123 -8.66 1.00 14.44
C ASP A 123 -8.44 1.21 12.96
N LEU A 124 -7.19 0.97 12.49
CA LEU A 124 -6.80 0.97 11.09
C LEU A 124 -5.84 -0.20 10.82
N PHE A 125 -6.02 -0.90 9.70
CA PHE A 125 -5.06 -1.88 9.23
C PHE A 125 -4.22 -1.27 8.09
N LEU A 126 -2.98 -0.88 8.40
CA LEU A 126 -2.03 -0.31 7.44
C LEU A 126 -1.14 -1.42 6.84
N ASN A 127 -1.31 -1.70 5.55
CA ASN A 127 -0.45 -2.61 4.81
C ASN A 127 0.54 -1.80 3.99
N LEU A 128 1.82 -2.06 4.18
CA LEU A 128 2.89 -1.48 3.39
C LEU A 128 3.40 -2.51 2.39
N ALA A 129 3.22 -2.25 1.10
CA ALA A 129 3.74 -3.10 0.04
C ALA A 129 5.21 -2.75 -0.21
N ILE A 130 6.13 -3.61 0.24
CA ILE A 130 7.59 -3.44 0.12
C ILE A 130 8.16 -4.60 -0.69
N SER A 131 8.92 -4.30 -1.75
CA SER A 131 9.38 -5.29 -2.72
C SER A 131 8.21 -6.10 -3.30
N TYR A 132 7.10 -5.42 -3.59
CA TYR A 132 5.85 -6.02 -4.04
C TYR A 132 5.64 -5.82 -5.54
N GLY A 133 5.01 -6.80 -6.17
CA GLY A 133 4.48 -6.70 -7.53
C GLY A 133 3.32 -7.69 -7.71
N GLY A 134 2.23 -7.28 -8.34
CA GLY A 134 1.04 -8.12 -8.50
C GLY A 134 1.31 -9.39 -9.31
N ARG A 135 2.16 -9.31 -10.35
CA ARG A 135 2.59 -10.50 -11.09
C ARG A 135 3.39 -11.47 -10.21
N TRP A 136 4.26 -10.94 -9.35
CA TRP A 136 4.98 -11.77 -8.39
C TRP A 136 4.02 -12.42 -7.40
N ASP A 137 3.07 -11.68 -6.86
CA ASP A 137 2.08 -12.17 -5.88
C ASP A 137 1.25 -13.32 -6.47
N ILE A 138 0.76 -13.17 -7.71
CA ILE A 138 0.07 -14.23 -8.44
C ILE A 138 0.95 -15.47 -8.60
N LEU A 139 2.21 -15.30 -9.03
CA LEU A 139 3.13 -16.42 -9.23
C LEU A 139 3.48 -17.13 -7.91
N GLN A 140 3.59 -16.41 -6.79
CA GLN A 140 3.80 -17.03 -5.48
C GLN A 140 2.58 -17.85 -5.05
N ALA A 141 1.36 -17.34 -5.27
CA ALA A 141 0.13 -18.09 -5.01
C ALA A 141 0.09 -19.39 -5.82
N VAL A 142 0.38 -19.34 -7.12
CA VAL A 142 0.45 -20.51 -8.00
C VAL A 142 1.48 -21.54 -7.48
N LYS A 143 2.68 -21.10 -7.11
CA LYS A 143 3.73 -21.99 -6.58
C LYS A 143 3.27 -22.71 -5.32
N LYS A 144 2.69 -21.99 -4.36
CA LYS A 144 2.19 -22.58 -3.11
C LYS A 144 1.10 -23.62 -3.38
N ILE A 145 0.14 -23.35 -4.28
CA ILE A 145 -0.91 -24.28 -4.69
C ILE A 145 -0.31 -25.57 -5.26
N ILE A 146 0.75 -25.46 -6.09
CA ILE A 146 1.45 -26.62 -6.66
C ILE A 146 2.21 -27.40 -5.57
N GLU A 147 2.93 -26.71 -4.68
CA GLU A 147 3.70 -27.29 -3.58
C GLU A 147 2.79 -28.07 -2.60
N GLU A 148 1.61 -27.52 -2.32
CA GLU A 148 0.58 -28.17 -1.48
C GLU A 148 -0.21 -29.23 -2.24
N LYS A 149 0.06 -29.45 -3.53
CA LYS A 149 -0.59 -30.47 -4.39
C LYS A 149 -2.12 -30.34 -4.43
N ILE A 150 -2.62 -29.11 -4.43
CA ILE A 150 -4.07 -28.86 -4.52
C ILE A 150 -4.59 -29.37 -5.86
N PRO A 151 -5.62 -30.23 -5.87
CA PRO A 151 -6.21 -30.75 -7.11
C PRO A 151 -6.82 -29.63 -7.97
N ALA A 152 -6.67 -29.73 -9.30
CA ALA A 152 -7.09 -28.67 -10.22
C ALA A 152 -8.61 -28.37 -10.13
N ASP A 153 -9.43 -29.37 -9.84
CA ASP A 153 -10.88 -29.25 -9.65
C ASP A 153 -11.29 -28.54 -8.33
N LYS A 154 -10.34 -28.30 -7.45
CA LYS A 154 -10.51 -27.53 -6.20
C LYS A 154 -10.05 -26.08 -6.30
N ILE A 155 -9.40 -25.74 -7.41
CA ILE A 155 -8.87 -24.37 -7.60
C ILE A 155 -9.99 -23.51 -8.19
N ASP A 156 -10.50 -22.59 -7.36
CA ASP A 156 -11.40 -21.51 -7.74
C ASP A 156 -10.83 -20.14 -7.31
N GLU A 157 -11.49 -19.05 -7.66
CA GLU A 157 -11.07 -17.70 -7.32
C GLU A 157 -10.92 -17.51 -5.80
N LYS A 158 -11.86 -18.04 -5.03
CA LYS A 158 -11.90 -17.92 -3.58
C LYS A 158 -10.72 -18.64 -2.92
N LEU A 159 -10.42 -19.85 -3.36
CA LEU A 159 -9.24 -20.58 -2.90
C LEU A 159 -7.96 -19.83 -3.30
N PHE A 160 -7.86 -19.38 -4.55
CA PHE A 160 -6.69 -18.66 -5.05
C PHE A 160 -6.38 -17.40 -4.21
N GLU A 161 -7.41 -16.64 -3.85
CA GLU A 161 -7.28 -15.44 -3.00
C GLU A 161 -6.65 -15.75 -1.64
N THR A 162 -6.87 -16.94 -1.07
CA THR A 162 -6.27 -17.34 0.20
C THR A 162 -4.75 -17.52 0.14
N TYR A 163 -4.18 -17.66 -1.06
CA TYR A 163 -2.75 -17.80 -1.29
C TYR A 163 -2.03 -16.48 -1.64
N LEU A 164 -2.78 -15.42 -1.91
CA LEU A 164 -2.22 -14.09 -2.15
C LEU A 164 -1.69 -13.47 -0.85
N SER A 165 -0.73 -12.55 -0.96
CA SER A 165 -0.20 -11.84 0.20
C SER A 165 -1.23 -10.95 0.91
N THR A 166 -2.40 -10.74 0.30
CA THR A 166 -3.53 -9.96 0.80
C THR A 166 -4.68 -10.82 1.32
N ALA A 167 -4.50 -12.12 1.50
CA ALA A 167 -5.55 -13.11 1.78
C ALA A 167 -6.51 -12.76 2.94
N GLU A 168 -5.99 -12.08 3.97
CA GLU A 168 -6.76 -11.69 5.17
C GLU A 168 -7.42 -10.32 5.06
N LEU A 169 -7.26 -9.65 3.92
CA LEU A 169 -7.78 -8.31 3.71
C LEU A 169 -9.08 -8.34 2.91
N PRO A 170 -10.00 -7.42 3.16
CA PRO A 170 -11.13 -7.24 2.26
C PRO A 170 -10.63 -6.80 0.88
N THR A 171 -11.36 -7.14 -0.17
CA THR A 171 -11.09 -6.64 -1.52
C THR A 171 -11.08 -5.11 -1.53
N PRO A 172 -10.12 -4.46 -2.19
CA PRO A 172 -10.07 -3.00 -2.24
C PRO A 172 -11.33 -2.41 -2.91
N ASP A 173 -11.92 -1.45 -2.27
CA ASP A 173 -13.05 -0.70 -2.83
C ASP A 173 -12.58 0.42 -3.75
N PHE A 174 -11.49 1.08 -3.35
CA PHE A 174 -11.05 2.32 -3.95
C PHE A 174 -9.54 2.38 -4.09
N ILE A 175 -9.08 2.78 -5.27
CA ILE A 175 -7.66 2.97 -5.58
C ILE A 175 -7.42 4.45 -5.84
N ILE A 176 -6.61 5.09 -5.01
CA ILE A 176 -6.18 6.47 -5.16
C ILE A 176 -4.74 6.50 -5.67
N ARG A 177 -4.50 7.15 -6.81
CA ARG A 177 -3.16 7.39 -7.33
C ARG A 177 -2.90 8.88 -7.48
N ALA A 178 -1.91 9.38 -6.72
CA ALA A 178 -1.35 10.72 -6.89
C ALA A 178 -0.36 10.76 -8.07
N GLY A 179 0.03 11.96 -8.49
CA GLY A 179 1.09 12.17 -9.47
C GLY A 179 0.69 12.18 -10.94
N GLY A 180 -0.62 12.19 -11.27
CA GLY A 180 -1.14 12.37 -12.62
C GLY A 180 -1.04 11.15 -13.54
N GLU A 181 -0.49 10.05 -13.08
CA GLU A 181 -0.33 8.83 -13.87
C GLU A 181 -1.57 7.93 -13.79
N LYS A 182 -2.08 7.47 -14.94
CA LYS A 182 -3.32 6.68 -15.04
C LYS A 182 -3.02 5.22 -15.39
N ARG A 183 -2.39 4.50 -14.47
CA ARG A 183 -2.04 3.07 -14.60
C ARG A 183 -1.86 2.42 -13.23
N LEU A 184 -1.95 1.08 -13.15
CA LEU A 184 -1.75 0.31 -11.90
C LEU A 184 -0.30 -0.09 -11.65
N SER A 185 0.59 0.02 -12.64
CA SER A 185 2.04 -0.24 -12.49
C SER A 185 2.36 -1.51 -11.73
N ASN A 186 1.70 -2.62 -12.06
CA ASN A 186 1.91 -3.92 -11.43
C ASN A 186 1.56 -3.97 -9.92
N PHE A 187 0.71 -3.08 -9.41
CA PHE A 187 0.25 -3.12 -8.02
C PHE A 187 -1.15 -3.71 -7.91
N VAL A 188 -1.33 -4.63 -6.96
CA VAL A 188 -2.61 -5.30 -6.59
C VAL A 188 -3.48 -5.72 -7.79
N LEU A 189 -2.87 -6.35 -8.81
CA LEU A 189 -3.53 -6.63 -10.09
C LEU A 189 -4.77 -7.51 -9.96
N TRP A 190 -4.69 -8.58 -9.17
CA TRP A 190 -5.83 -9.46 -8.91
C TRP A 190 -6.91 -8.73 -8.11
N GLN A 191 -6.49 -8.10 -7.02
CA GLN A 191 -7.37 -7.46 -6.06
C GLN A 191 -8.12 -6.25 -6.63
N ALA A 192 -7.56 -5.59 -7.66
CA ALA A 192 -8.08 -4.37 -8.27
C ALA A 192 -9.27 -4.58 -9.22
N ALA A 193 -9.68 -5.84 -9.47
CA ALA A 193 -10.63 -6.21 -10.54
C ALA A 193 -11.95 -5.42 -10.52
N TYR A 194 -12.46 -5.08 -9.33
CA TYR A 194 -13.70 -4.33 -9.14
C TYR A 194 -13.51 -3.04 -8.33
N SER A 195 -12.27 -2.59 -8.15
CA SER A 195 -11.98 -1.34 -7.44
C SER A 195 -12.34 -0.13 -8.29
N GLU A 196 -12.92 0.89 -7.66
CA GLU A 196 -13.05 2.21 -8.28
C GLU A 196 -11.68 2.91 -8.33
N LEU A 197 -11.40 3.64 -9.43
CA LEU A 197 -10.09 4.27 -9.65
C LEU A 197 -10.22 5.80 -9.58
N TYR A 198 -9.36 6.44 -8.80
CA TYR A 198 -9.22 7.87 -8.70
C TYR A 198 -7.77 8.30 -8.99
N PHE A 199 -7.59 9.18 -9.96
CA PHE A 199 -6.29 9.67 -10.39
C PHE A 199 -6.16 11.16 -10.12
N SER A 200 -5.37 11.54 -9.12
CA SER A 200 -5.09 12.94 -8.81
C SER A 200 -3.89 13.45 -9.61
N PRO A 201 -3.97 14.65 -10.22
CA PRO A 201 -2.83 15.28 -10.87
C PRO A 201 -1.78 15.78 -9.86
N LYS A 202 -2.14 15.95 -8.58
CA LYS A 202 -1.24 16.41 -7.52
C LYS A 202 -0.13 15.41 -7.27
N LEU A 203 1.09 15.89 -7.09
CA LEU A 203 2.22 15.07 -6.63
C LEU A 203 1.99 14.68 -5.17
N TRP A 204 2.37 13.45 -4.81
CA TRP A 204 2.07 12.91 -3.49
C TRP A 204 2.48 13.79 -2.30
N PRO A 205 3.68 14.43 -2.25
CA PRO A 205 4.04 15.29 -1.12
C PRO A 205 3.15 16.51 -0.91
N ASP A 206 2.41 16.94 -1.93
CA ASP A 206 1.46 18.06 -1.89
C ASP A 206 0.00 17.60 -1.74
N PHE A 207 -0.26 16.30 -1.66
CA PHE A 207 -1.60 15.75 -1.46
C PHE A 207 -2.07 16.06 -0.04
N THR A 208 -3.25 16.64 0.09
CA THR A 208 -3.78 17.16 1.36
C THR A 208 -5.00 16.37 1.86
N GLU A 209 -5.41 16.65 3.07
CA GLU A 209 -6.63 16.10 3.65
C GLU A 209 -7.88 16.45 2.81
N GLN A 210 -7.92 17.67 2.24
CA GLN A 210 -8.99 18.08 1.35
C GLN A 210 -9.02 17.26 0.05
N ASP A 211 -7.85 16.86 -0.48
CA ASP A 211 -7.80 16.00 -1.68
C ASP A 211 -8.36 14.60 -1.40
N LEU A 212 -8.18 14.10 -0.17
CA LEU A 212 -8.84 12.86 0.26
C LEU A 212 -10.35 13.04 0.33
N ASP A 213 -10.84 14.15 0.88
CA ASP A 213 -12.27 14.44 0.94
C ASP A 213 -12.90 14.54 -0.43
N GLU A 214 -12.22 15.18 -1.40
CA GLU A 214 -12.66 15.23 -2.79
C GLU A 214 -12.71 13.83 -3.43
N ALA A 215 -11.68 13.00 -3.20
CA ALA A 215 -11.64 11.64 -3.70
C ALA A 215 -12.78 10.78 -3.10
N LEU A 216 -13.01 10.88 -1.79
CA LEU A 216 -14.09 10.16 -1.11
C LEU A 216 -15.48 10.62 -1.56
N LYS A 217 -15.66 11.91 -1.82
CA LYS A 217 -16.91 12.43 -2.39
C LYS A 217 -17.15 11.91 -3.80
N GLU A 218 -16.11 11.79 -4.62
CA GLU A 218 -16.23 11.17 -5.94
C GLU A 218 -16.61 9.69 -5.83
N PHE A 219 -16.00 8.94 -4.88
CA PHE A 219 -16.36 7.55 -4.62
C PHE A 219 -17.82 7.41 -4.18
N ASP A 220 -18.30 8.23 -3.24
CA ASP A 220 -19.67 8.24 -2.73
C ASP A 220 -20.71 8.46 -3.84
N ASN A 221 -20.36 9.26 -4.87
CA ASN A 221 -21.23 9.53 -6.02
C ASN A 221 -21.24 8.41 -7.07
N ARG A 222 -20.41 7.38 -6.95
CA ARG A 222 -20.33 6.28 -7.93
C ARG A 222 -21.30 5.16 -7.57
N HIS A 223 -22.04 4.68 -8.56
CA HIS A 223 -22.92 3.53 -8.42
C HIS A 223 -22.18 2.23 -8.78
N ARG A 224 -21.78 1.46 -7.79
CA ARG A 224 -21.14 0.15 -7.98
C ARG A 224 -22.18 -0.91 -8.32
N ARG A 225 -22.23 -1.34 -9.57
CA ARG A 225 -23.26 -2.25 -10.08
C ARG A 225 -22.87 -3.73 -9.98
N PHE A 226 -21.61 -4.10 -9.85
CA PHE A 226 -21.10 -5.48 -9.78
C PHE A 226 -21.73 -6.41 -10.82
N GLY A 227 -21.95 -5.93 -12.06
CA GLY A 227 -22.56 -6.71 -13.13
C GLY A 227 -24.10 -6.90 -13.03
N LYS A 228 -24.78 -6.16 -12.16
CA LYS A 228 -26.26 -6.16 -12.02
C LYS A 228 -26.89 -4.99 -12.73
#